data_f3bc169fac2881216ac307002d53bfc5
#
_entry.id   f3bc169fac2881216ac307002d53bfc5
#
_cell.length_a   1.000
_cell.length_b   1.000
_cell.length_c   1.000
_cell.angle_alpha   90.00
_cell.angle_beta   90.00
_cell.angle_gamma   90.00
#
_symmetry.space_group_name_H-M   'P 1'
#
loop_
_entity.id
_entity.type
_entity.pdbx_description
1 polymer ?
#
loop_
_entity_poly.entity_id
_entity_poly.type
_entity_poly.pdbx_seq_one_letter_code
_entity_poly.pdbx_strand_id
1 'polypeptide(L)'
;MGQVLVLNASYEPLNITTWRRAMVMMLKGKAESLEQDSTREIRRGTHLPTVIRLRQYVRVPFRQLPLTRRNLFHRDNHSCQYCGCRNEPLSIDHVVPRSRGGGDTWENVTTACLSCNVRKGNRTPKEADMPLMRVLQSCNTKAVGTQCAIT
;
A
#
# COMPACT_ATOMS: atom_id res chain seq x y z
N MET A 1 17.19 -16.97 -7.34
CA MET A 1 16.88 -17.14 -5.89
C MET A 1 15.38 -17.40 -5.77
N GLY A 2 14.97 -18.53 -5.13
CA GLY A 2 13.55 -18.88 -5.01
C GLY A 2 12.85 -18.04 -3.93
N GLN A 3 11.87 -17.25 -4.34
CA GLN A 3 10.93 -16.58 -3.44
C GLN A 3 9.71 -17.46 -3.25
N VAL A 4 9.15 -17.44 -2.05
CA VAL A 4 7.99 -18.24 -1.64
C VAL A 4 6.93 -17.33 -1.08
N LEU A 5 5.71 -17.41 -1.59
CA LEU A 5 4.56 -16.70 -1.05
C LEU A 5 4.08 -17.41 0.22
N VAL A 6 3.90 -16.64 1.30
CA VAL A 6 3.36 -17.13 2.56
C VAL A 6 1.93 -16.62 2.72
N LEU A 7 1.00 -17.57 2.81
CA LEU A 7 -0.41 -17.31 3.09
C LEU A 7 -0.73 -17.54 4.57
N ASN A 8 -1.70 -16.81 5.07
CA ASN A 8 -2.31 -17.06 6.38
C ASN A 8 -3.17 -18.34 6.33
N ALA A 9 -3.60 -18.83 7.47
CA ALA A 9 -4.58 -19.93 7.54
C ALA A 9 -5.90 -19.60 6.81
N SER A 10 -6.24 -18.32 6.69
CA SER A 10 -7.39 -17.79 5.93
C SER A 10 -7.14 -17.62 4.42
N TYR A 11 -5.99 -18.10 3.89
CA TYR A 11 -5.53 -17.88 2.51
C TYR A 11 -5.20 -16.43 2.14
N GLU A 12 -5.25 -15.51 3.10
CA GLU A 12 -4.79 -14.13 2.87
C GLU A 12 -3.26 -14.08 2.72
N PRO A 13 -2.73 -13.37 1.73
CA PRO A 13 -1.29 -13.24 1.56
C PRO A 13 -0.68 -12.45 2.74
N LEU A 14 0.38 -12.97 3.33
CA LEU A 14 1.09 -12.35 4.47
C LEU A 14 2.38 -11.65 4.04
N ASN A 15 3.26 -12.38 3.37
CA ASN A 15 4.53 -11.86 2.89
C ASN A 15 5.19 -12.81 1.89
N ILE A 16 6.33 -12.37 1.35
CA ILE A 16 7.21 -13.19 0.53
C ILE A 16 8.47 -13.49 1.35
N THR A 17 8.90 -14.76 1.33
CA THR A 17 10.08 -15.22 2.07
C THR A 17 11.03 -16.02 1.18
N THR A 18 12.23 -16.34 1.69
CA THR A 18 13.14 -17.23 1.00
C THR A 18 12.71 -18.69 1.16
N TRP A 19 13.02 -19.52 0.16
CA TRP A 19 12.70 -20.94 0.21
C TRP A 19 13.29 -21.67 1.44
N ARG A 20 14.49 -21.28 1.89
CA ARG A 20 15.12 -21.85 3.11
C ARG A 20 14.26 -21.61 4.34
N ARG A 21 13.76 -20.40 4.50
CA ARG A 21 12.89 -20.05 5.63
C ARG A 21 11.52 -20.73 5.53
N ALA A 22 10.98 -20.86 4.32
CA ALA A 22 9.75 -21.63 4.07
C ALA A 22 9.92 -23.09 4.47
N MET A 23 11.01 -23.75 4.08
CA MET A 23 11.32 -25.13 4.47
C MET A 23 11.42 -25.30 5.98
N VAL A 24 12.09 -24.36 6.69
CA VAL A 24 12.15 -24.41 8.16
C VAL A 24 10.76 -24.31 8.79
N MET A 25 9.87 -23.47 8.25
CA MET A 25 8.49 -23.38 8.76
C MET A 25 7.71 -24.67 8.54
N MET A 26 7.88 -25.32 7.39
CA MET A 26 7.25 -26.60 7.07
C MET A 26 7.79 -27.73 7.98
N LEU A 27 9.10 -27.83 8.14
CA LEU A 27 9.73 -28.85 9.01
C LEU A 27 9.32 -28.70 10.48
N LYS A 28 9.09 -27.46 10.93
CA LYS A 28 8.55 -27.18 12.28
C LYS A 28 7.04 -27.40 12.39
N GLY A 29 6.35 -27.87 11.37
CA GLY A 29 4.92 -28.09 11.35
C GLY A 29 4.07 -26.81 11.42
N LYS A 30 4.68 -25.64 11.18
CA LYS A 30 3.99 -24.32 11.23
C LYS A 30 3.30 -23.95 9.93
N ALA A 31 3.72 -24.54 8.81
CA ALA A 31 3.16 -24.28 7.48
C ALA A 31 3.07 -25.59 6.69
N GLU A 32 2.22 -25.58 5.68
CA GLU A 32 2.09 -26.65 4.68
C GLU A 32 2.33 -26.09 3.28
N SER A 33 2.82 -26.90 2.37
CA SER A 33 3.01 -26.51 0.97
C SER A 33 1.67 -26.61 0.23
N LEU A 34 1.28 -25.56 -0.46
CA LEU A 34 0.14 -25.58 -1.37
C LEU A 34 0.60 -25.80 -2.82
N GLU A 35 1.72 -25.18 -3.20
CA GLU A 35 2.28 -25.31 -4.53
C GLU A 35 3.79 -25.52 -4.45
N GLN A 36 4.31 -26.29 -5.39
CA GLN A 36 5.72 -26.64 -5.52
C GLN A 36 6.17 -26.49 -6.98
N ASP A 37 7.42 -26.06 -7.15
CA ASP A 37 8.05 -26.03 -8.47
C ASP A 37 8.56 -27.44 -8.80
N SER A 38 7.85 -28.14 -9.67
CA SER A 38 8.18 -29.49 -10.10
C SER A 38 9.52 -29.59 -10.87
N THR A 39 10.03 -28.47 -11.36
CA THR A 39 11.30 -28.40 -12.11
C THR A 39 12.51 -28.24 -11.21
N ARG A 40 12.31 -27.87 -9.94
CA ARG A 40 13.39 -27.65 -8.97
C ARG A 40 13.29 -28.58 -7.79
N GLU A 41 14.14 -29.57 -7.80
CA GLU A 41 14.30 -30.53 -6.71
C GLU A 41 15.44 -30.09 -5.77
N ILE A 42 15.19 -30.07 -4.46
CA ILE A 42 16.20 -29.77 -3.43
C ILE A 42 16.94 -31.02 -3.00
N ARG A 43 16.21 -32.11 -2.87
CA ARG A 43 16.68 -33.46 -2.57
C ARG A 43 15.73 -34.46 -3.26
N ARG A 44 16.16 -35.73 -3.46
CA ARG A 44 15.31 -36.76 -4.06
C ARG A 44 13.92 -36.77 -3.42
N GLY A 45 12.91 -36.44 -4.23
CA GLY A 45 11.51 -36.39 -3.81
C GLY A 45 11.05 -35.13 -3.08
N THR A 46 11.91 -34.08 -2.94
CA THR A 46 11.52 -32.82 -2.28
C THR A 46 11.65 -31.66 -3.24
N HIS A 47 10.51 -31.15 -3.68
CA HIS A 47 10.44 -29.99 -4.58
C HIS A 47 10.46 -28.65 -3.82
N LEU A 48 10.85 -27.60 -4.52
CA LEU A 48 10.92 -26.26 -3.97
C LEU A 48 9.50 -25.70 -3.78
N PRO A 49 9.07 -25.33 -2.56
CA PRO A 49 7.77 -24.69 -2.39
C PRO A 49 7.76 -23.33 -3.05
N THR A 50 6.68 -23.00 -3.76
CA THR A 50 6.39 -21.66 -4.33
C THR A 50 5.36 -20.92 -3.51
N VAL A 51 4.40 -21.68 -2.94
CA VAL A 51 3.36 -21.12 -2.05
C VAL A 51 3.24 -22.01 -0.81
N ILE A 52 3.31 -21.41 0.37
CA ILE A 52 3.05 -22.09 1.65
C ILE A 52 1.92 -21.39 2.39
N ARG A 53 1.14 -22.15 3.17
CA ARG A 53 0.08 -21.67 4.03
C ARG A 53 0.42 -21.95 5.50
N LEU A 54 0.24 -20.98 6.37
CA LEU A 54 0.36 -21.19 7.81
C LEU A 54 -0.80 -22.07 8.30
N ARG A 55 -0.50 -22.99 9.21
CA ARG A 55 -1.54 -23.84 9.84
C ARG A 55 -2.34 -23.08 10.90
N GLN A 56 -1.72 -22.09 11.54
CA GLN A 56 -2.37 -21.24 12.53
C GLN A 56 -2.60 -19.86 11.96
N TYR A 57 -3.76 -19.29 12.27
CA TYR A 57 -4.09 -17.92 11.90
C TYR A 57 -3.21 -16.93 12.64
N VAL A 58 -2.57 -16.04 11.89
CA VAL A 58 -1.78 -14.93 12.42
C VAL A 58 -2.57 -13.64 12.20
N ARG A 59 -2.94 -12.97 13.29
CA ARG A 59 -3.57 -11.65 13.20
C ARG A 59 -2.53 -10.64 12.74
N VAL A 60 -2.72 -10.11 11.55
CA VAL A 60 -1.89 -9.01 11.04
C VAL A 60 -2.48 -7.70 11.56
N PRO A 61 -1.74 -6.94 12.37
CA PRO A 61 -2.24 -5.65 12.84
C PRO A 61 -2.39 -4.70 11.66
N PHE A 62 -3.48 -3.95 11.64
CA PHE A 62 -3.62 -2.82 10.73
C PHE A 62 -2.51 -1.81 11.01
N ARG A 63 -1.64 -1.59 10.05
CA ARG A 63 -0.66 -0.51 10.12
C ARG A 63 -1.19 0.66 9.30
N GLN A 64 -1.30 1.82 9.93
CA GLN A 64 -1.47 3.05 9.18
C GLN A 64 -0.22 3.29 8.35
N LEU A 65 -0.40 3.56 7.06
CA LEU A 65 0.71 3.96 6.22
C LEU A 65 1.25 5.30 6.70
N PRO A 66 2.58 5.46 6.77
CA PRO A 66 3.15 6.77 7.04
C PRO A 66 2.80 7.74 5.91
N LEU A 67 2.47 8.98 6.27
CA LEU A 67 2.20 10.04 5.31
C LEU A 67 3.50 10.46 4.63
N THR A 68 3.80 9.84 3.51
CA THR A 68 4.95 10.17 2.66
C THR A 68 4.48 10.67 1.31
N ARG A 69 5.32 11.45 0.61
CA ARG A 69 5.03 11.91 -0.75
C ARG A 69 4.66 10.77 -1.69
N ARG A 70 5.39 9.66 -1.62
CA ARG A 70 5.14 8.46 -2.43
C ARG A 70 3.76 7.87 -2.15
N ASN A 71 3.43 7.67 -0.88
CA ASN A 71 2.15 7.08 -0.47
C ASN A 71 0.98 8.01 -0.80
N LEU A 72 1.17 9.32 -0.65
CA LEU A 72 0.18 10.32 -1.03
C LEU A 72 -0.12 10.29 -2.53
N PHE A 73 0.92 10.28 -3.36
CA PHE A 73 0.75 10.20 -4.81
C PHE A 73 0.10 8.89 -5.24
N HIS A 74 0.42 7.77 -4.59
CA HIS A 74 -0.26 6.50 -4.82
C HIS A 74 -1.75 6.57 -4.46
N ARG A 75 -2.11 7.14 -3.30
CA ARG A 75 -3.52 7.32 -2.90
C ARG A 75 -4.28 8.11 -3.96
N ASP A 76 -3.69 9.17 -4.46
CA ASP A 76 -4.30 10.10 -5.40
C ASP A 76 -4.11 9.68 -6.86
N ASN A 77 -3.63 8.45 -7.08
CA ASN A 77 -3.43 7.85 -8.41
C ASN A 77 -2.56 8.71 -9.35
N HIS A 78 -1.52 9.36 -8.77
CA HIS A 78 -0.63 10.28 -9.48
C HIS A 78 -1.37 11.34 -10.29
N SER A 79 -2.46 11.89 -9.75
CA SER A 79 -3.28 12.92 -10.41
C SER A 79 -3.58 14.08 -9.47
N CYS A 80 -3.72 15.27 -10.04
CA CYS A 80 -4.17 16.43 -9.31
C CYS A 80 -5.60 16.24 -8.82
N GLN A 81 -5.86 16.42 -7.52
CA GLN A 81 -7.18 16.22 -6.95
C GLN A 81 -8.13 17.41 -7.14
N TYR A 82 -7.66 18.48 -7.77
CA TYR A 82 -8.48 19.64 -8.14
C TYR A 82 -8.93 19.59 -9.62
N CYS A 83 -8.02 19.30 -10.56
CA CYS A 83 -8.32 19.31 -11.99
C CYS A 83 -8.18 17.94 -12.69
N GLY A 84 -7.69 16.92 -11.99
CA GLY A 84 -7.50 15.57 -12.55
C GLY A 84 -6.29 15.39 -13.45
N CYS A 85 -5.50 16.45 -13.74
CA CYS A 85 -4.36 16.34 -14.63
C CYS A 85 -3.27 15.43 -14.06
N ARG A 86 -2.52 14.77 -14.98
CA ARG A 86 -1.38 13.87 -14.66
C ARG A 86 -0.09 14.31 -15.36
N ASN A 87 -0.18 15.22 -16.30
CA ASN A 87 0.93 15.58 -17.18
C ASN A 87 1.75 16.77 -16.66
N GLU A 88 1.32 17.41 -15.57
CA GLU A 88 2.04 18.49 -14.93
C GLU A 88 2.82 18.00 -13.71
N PRO A 89 3.90 18.72 -13.32
CA PRO A 89 4.61 18.43 -12.09
C PRO A 89 3.66 18.46 -10.88
N LEU A 90 3.65 17.35 -10.13
CA LEU A 90 2.79 17.20 -8.97
C LEU A 90 3.50 17.69 -7.70
N SER A 91 2.74 18.38 -6.87
CA SER A 91 3.14 18.89 -5.57
C SER A 91 2.19 18.40 -4.48
N ILE A 92 2.57 18.63 -3.23
CA ILE A 92 1.72 18.36 -2.06
C ILE A 92 1.06 19.68 -1.69
N ASP A 93 -0.26 19.65 -1.50
CA ASP A 93 -1.04 20.79 -1.03
C ASP A 93 -1.79 20.45 0.26
N HIS A 94 -1.95 21.45 1.14
CA HIS A 94 -2.77 21.35 2.34
C HIS A 94 -4.16 21.91 2.05
N VAL A 95 -5.20 21.10 2.21
CA VAL A 95 -6.60 21.48 2.01
C VAL A 95 -6.93 22.69 2.89
N VAL A 96 -6.71 22.58 4.19
CA VAL A 96 -6.64 23.71 5.11
C VAL A 96 -5.17 24.13 5.21
N PRO A 97 -4.81 25.37 4.82
CA PRO A 97 -3.42 25.80 4.86
C PRO A 97 -2.78 25.69 6.24
N ARG A 98 -1.48 25.41 6.30
CA ARG A 98 -0.73 25.35 7.57
C ARG A 98 -0.83 26.65 8.39
N SER A 99 -0.81 27.79 7.72
CA SER A 99 -0.98 29.11 8.36
C SER A 99 -2.35 29.31 9.02
N ARG A 100 -3.32 28.44 8.69
CA ARG A 100 -4.67 28.41 9.28
C ARG A 100 -4.91 27.21 10.19
N GLY A 101 -3.83 26.56 10.66
CA GLY A 101 -3.90 25.41 11.56
C GLY A 101 -4.07 24.04 10.88
N GLY A 102 -3.94 23.97 9.56
CA GLY A 102 -3.98 22.69 8.84
C GLY A 102 -2.77 21.81 9.16
N GLY A 103 -3.01 20.62 9.67
CA GLY A 103 -1.97 19.64 10.01
C GLY A 103 -1.55 18.74 8.85
N ASP A 104 -0.43 18.03 9.05
CA ASP A 104 0.05 16.98 8.14
C ASP A 104 -0.71 15.68 8.42
N THR A 105 -1.95 15.59 7.97
CA THR A 105 -2.81 14.42 8.11
C THR A 105 -3.29 13.93 6.75
N TRP A 106 -3.67 12.65 6.67
CA TRP A 106 -4.20 12.05 5.45
C TRP A 106 -5.45 12.76 4.93
N GLU A 107 -6.24 13.33 5.83
CA GLU A 107 -7.49 14.03 5.56
C GLU A 107 -7.25 15.47 5.12
N ASN A 108 -6.08 16.04 5.40
CA ASN A 108 -5.75 17.44 5.09
C ASN A 108 -4.72 17.63 4.00
N VAL A 109 -4.05 16.55 3.54
CA VAL A 109 -2.98 16.66 2.54
C VAL A 109 -3.41 15.97 1.25
N THR A 110 -3.19 16.62 0.11
CA THR A 110 -3.61 16.12 -1.20
C THR A 110 -2.55 16.37 -2.29
N THR A 111 -2.66 15.62 -3.39
CA THR A 111 -1.84 15.83 -4.58
C THR A 111 -2.44 16.92 -5.43
N ALA A 112 -1.66 17.93 -5.78
CA ALA A 112 -2.04 19.03 -6.67
C ALA A 112 -0.98 19.27 -7.74
N CYS A 113 -1.37 19.63 -8.95
CA CYS A 113 -0.42 20.17 -9.92
C CYS A 113 0.05 21.57 -9.48
N LEU A 114 1.19 22.01 -9.96
CA LEU A 114 1.75 23.30 -9.57
C LEU A 114 0.79 24.47 -9.86
N SER A 115 0.14 24.46 -11.02
CA SER A 115 -0.82 25.49 -11.41
C SER A 115 -2.01 25.57 -10.46
N CYS A 116 -2.61 24.44 -10.08
CA CYS A 116 -3.71 24.41 -9.11
C CYS A 116 -3.24 24.82 -7.71
N ASN A 117 -2.06 24.36 -7.28
CA ASN A 117 -1.52 24.69 -5.98
C ASN A 117 -1.27 26.20 -5.84
N VAL A 118 -0.66 26.82 -6.85
CA VAL A 118 -0.44 28.27 -6.90
C VAL A 118 -1.78 29.03 -6.93
N ARG A 119 -2.74 28.60 -7.76
CA ARG A 119 -4.07 29.23 -7.86
C ARG A 119 -4.83 29.18 -6.55
N LYS A 120 -4.77 28.06 -5.82
CA LYS A 120 -5.41 27.92 -4.51
C LYS A 120 -4.74 28.82 -3.47
N GLY A 121 -3.41 28.82 -3.44
CA GLY A 121 -2.64 29.63 -2.48
C GLY A 121 -3.04 29.34 -1.04
N ASN A 122 -3.09 30.39 -0.22
CA ASN A 122 -3.41 30.30 1.21
C ASN A 122 -4.92 30.33 1.50
N ARG A 123 -5.73 29.72 0.62
CA ARG A 123 -7.19 29.61 0.74
C ARG A 123 -7.60 28.15 0.90
N THR A 124 -8.77 27.94 1.49
CA THR A 124 -9.42 26.63 1.45
C THR A 124 -9.98 26.33 0.05
N PRO A 125 -10.23 25.08 -0.31
CA PRO A 125 -10.86 24.73 -1.59
C PRO A 125 -12.18 25.45 -1.84
N LYS A 126 -12.98 25.63 -0.79
CA LYS A 126 -14.26 26.35 -0.87
C LYS A 126 -14.05 27.83 -1.19
N GLU A 127 -13.09 28.50 -0.54
CA GLU A 127 -12.78 29.93 -0.79
C GLU A 127 -12.12 30.15 -2.16
N ALA A 128 -11.41 29.14 -2.67
CA ALA A 128 -10.75 29.22 -3.97
C ALA A 128 -11.66 28.79 -5.14
N ASP A 129 -12.88 28.35 -4.85
CA ASP A 129 -13.79 27.71 -5.80
C ASP A 129 -13.14 26.55 -6.56
N MET A 130 -12.46 25.69 -5.80
CA MET A 130 -11.70 24.55 -6.30
C MET A 130 -12.09 23.28 -5.53
N PRO A 131 -13.22 22.66 -5.83
CA PRO A 131 -13.66 21.47 -5.12
C PRO A 131 -12.68 20.31 -5.33
N LEU A 132 -12.51 19.48 -4.32
CA LEU A 132 -11.76 18.24 -4.42
C LEU A 132 -12.59 17.21 -5.21
N MET A 133 -11.93 16.46 -6.09
CA MET A 133 -12.56 15.39 -6.87
C MET A 133 -12.98 14.19 -5.99
N ARG A 134 -12.34 14.03 -4.83
CA ARG A 134 -12.61 12.91 -3.90
C ARG A 134 -12.55 13.38 -2.46
N VAL A 135 -13.28 12.70 -1.60
CA VAL A 135 -13.13 12.86 -0.14
C VAL A 135 -11.79 12.24 0.28
N LEU A 136 -11.00 13.00 1.03
CA LEU A 136 -9.72 12.54 1.53
C LEU A 136 -9.93 11.58 2.71
N GLN A 137 -9.36 10.40 2.61
CA GLN A 137 -9.43 9.37 3.63
C GLN A 137 -8.03 8.89 4.02
N SER A 138 -7.89 8.39 5.23
CA SER A 138 -6.67 7.75 5.67
C SER A 138 -6.41 6.46 4.87
N CYS A 139 -5.16 6.25 4.45
CA CYS A 139 -4.76 4.99 3.84
C CYS A 139 -4.39 3.98 4.92
N ASN A 140 -5.18 2.92 5.02
CA ASN A 140 -4.88 1.77 5.86
C ASN A 140 -4.48 0.59 4.96
N THR A 141 -3.35 -0.05 5.23
CA THR A 141 -2.98 -1.30 4.56
C THR A 141 -3.15 -2.49 5.49
N LYS A 142 -3.83 -3.53 5.01
CA LYS A 142 -3.51 -4.90 5.45
C LYS A 142 -2.15 -5.25 4.82
N ALA A 143 -1.24 -5.75 5.61
CA ALA A 143 0.11 -6.08 5.16
C ALA A 143 0.06 -7.12 4.03
N VAL A 144 0.28 -6.72 2.86
CA VAL A 144 0.66 -7.32 1.57
C VAL A 144 -0.26 -6.85 0.44
N GLY A 145 0.31 -6.08 -0.44
CA GLY A 145 -0.36 -5.60 -1.65
C GLY A 145 -0.99 -4.22 -1.46
N THR A 146 -0.19 -3.22 -1.72
CA THR A 146 -0.54 -1.81 -1.68
C THR A 146 -1.64 -1.48 -2.68
N GLN A 147 -2.88 -1.64 -2.28
CA GLN A 147 -3.98 -0.94 -2.93
C GLN A 147 -4.74 -0.21 -1.84
N CYS A 148 -4.61 1.12 -1.81
CA CYS A 148 -5.63 1.97 -1.23
C CYS A 148 -6.94 1.56 -1.92
N ALA A 149 -7.82 0.85 -1.21
CA ALA A 149 -9.08 0.43 -1.76
C ALA A 149 -9.84 1.69 -2.20
N ILE A 150 -9.95 1.85 -3.50
CA ILE A 150 -10.80 2.85 -4.14
C ILE A 150 -12.18 2.21 -4.13
N THR A 151 -13.00 2.60 -3.19
CA THR A 151 -14.46 2.46 -3.28
C THR A 151 -15.04 3.74 -3.80
#